data_4d7ec47a541b8551df84bc7f14642b67
#
_entry.id   4d7ec47a541b8551df84bc7f14642b67
#
_cell.length_a   1.000
_cell.length_b   1.000
_cell.length_c   1.000
_cell.angle_alpha   90.00
_cell.angle_beta   90.00
_cell.angle_gamma   90.00
#
_symmetry.space_group_name_H-M   'P 1'
#
loop_
_entity.id
_entity.type
_entity.pdbx_description
1 polymer ?
#
loop_
_entity_poly.entity_id
_entity_poly.type
_entity_poly.pdbx_seq_one_letter_code
_entity_poly.pdbx_strand_id
1 'polypeptide(L)'
;MFKRYFKSVKLILSNTTLLRRIGVTLAILLVFKIGTFITIPLIDTTAIQSTLASSDFLGLLNTFSGGGLGNFSVLALGISPYITASIVVQLLQIVIKPLKEMADEGETGKQKLNRITRYASVVLAFIQALALILGLNATAENILDIFVIQDKQLLPLFFIYMALVVTAGSCFTVWIADLITQYGIGNGSSMIIGAGIITQIPAMIATLNTKYLTEVNAANVFSFVIILVLYVLIILGVVFLEATNRKIPVQYANRSGKSDSNIPIKLNTSGVMPVIFASTIMSLPLTIVGLLGYTENSNQAAYWINQVFSTSYPIGMIIYLILIYLFSFFYAFMQLDPAKVSDNLQKSNAFIPAVRPGQETENYISRVLFKVTLIGATYLAVLALVPIIVSKIFAFTPQEASVITIGGTGLLIVVGVAVETMKQLEAQATEQTYSGFIE
;
A
#
# COMPACT_ATOMS: atom_id res chain seq x y z
N MET A 1 -16.99 -21.98 -6.49
CA MET A 1 -15.80 -21.15 -6.30
C MET A 1 -14.61 -21.96 -5.76
N PHE A 2 -14.70 -22.60 -4.61
CA PHE A 2 -13.63 -23.38 -3.97
C PHE A 2 -12.93 -24.42 -4.88
N LYS A 3 -13.70 -25.21 -5.65
CA LYS A 3 -13.12 -26.24 -6.56
C LYS A 3 -12.23 -25.60 -7.67
N ARG A 4 -12.54 -24.38 -8.11
CA ARG A 4 -11.73 -23.67 -9.11
C ARG A 4 -10.41 -23.21 -8.52
N TYR A 5 -10.42 -22.64 -7.31
CA TYR A 5 -9.20 -22.24 -6.61
C TYR A 5 -8.29 -23.44 -6.30
N PHE A 6 -8.84 -24.56 -5.86
CA PHE A 6 -8.05 -25.79 -5.64
C PHE A 6 -7.39 -26.31 -6.91
N LYS A 7 -8.08 -26.23 -8.05
CA LYS A 7 -7.54 -26.61 -9.35
C LYS A 7 -6.41 -25.67 -9.79
N SER A 8 -6.57 -24.35 -9.58
CA SER A 8 -5.55 -23.34 -9.87
C SER A 8 -4.31 -23.53 -8.99
N VAL A 9 -4.48 -23.76 -7.70
CA VAL A 9 -3.36 -24.04 -6.78
C VAL A 9 -2.60 -25.30 -7.19
N LYS A 10 -3.30 -26.38 -7.58
CA LYS A 10 -2.66 -27.60 -8.08
C LYS A 10 -1.87 -27.36 -9.36
N LEU A 11 -2.39 -26.57 -10.30
CA LEU A 11 -1.70 -26.16 -11.52
C LEU A 11 -0.44 -25.34 -11.25
N ILE A 12 -0.51 -24.40 -10.31
CA ILE A 12 0.64 -23.58 -9.88
C ILE A 12 1.71 -24.45 -9.26
N LEU A 13 1.34 -25.37 -8.36
CA LEU A 13 2.28 -26.27 -7.69
C LEU A 13 2.90 -27.33 -8.61
N SER A 14 2.27 -27.66 -9.73
CA SER A 14 2.85 -28.59 -10.73
C SER A 14 3.84 -27.92 -11.66
N ASN A 15 3.92 -26.59 -11.70
CA ASN A 15 4.77 -25.86 -12.62
C ASN A 15 6.08 -25.42 -11.97
N THR A 16 7.19 -26.04 -12.36
CA THR A 16 8.52 -25.79 -11.79
C THR A 16 9.01 -24.36 -11.99
N THR A 17 8.65 -23.70 -13.10
CA THR A 17 9.06 -22.31 -13.38
C THR A 17 8.36 -21.33 -12.44
N LEU A 18 7.06 -21.55 -12.16
CA LEU A 18 6.30 -20.74 -11.20
C LEU A 18 6.78 -20.98 -9.76
N LEU A 19 7.06 -22.24 -9.39
CA LEU A 19 7.64 -22.58 -8.09
C LEU A 19 8.99 -21.87 -7.86
N ARG A 20 9.85 -21.83 -8.89
CA ARG A 20 11.12 -21.10 -8.81
C ARG A 20 10.90 -19.61 -8.58
N ARG A 21 9.95 -18.97 -9.26
CA ARG A 21 9.60 -17.55 -9.04
C ARG A 21 9.05 -17.29 -7.65
N ILE A 22 8.18 -18.18 -7.13
CA ILE A 22 7.70 -18.12 -5.74
C ILE A 22 8.88 -18.21 -4.76
N GLY A 23 9.77 -19.17 -4.96
CA GLY A 23 10.97 -19.35 -4.14
C GLY A 23 11.87 -18.13 -4.12
N VAL A 24 12.11 -17.51 -5.29
CA VAL A 24 12.88 -16.25 -5.41
C VAL A 24 12.21 -15.12 -4.63
N THR A 25 10.88 -14.97 -4.77
CA THR A 25 10.14 -13.93 -4.03
C THR A 25 10.26 -14.12 -2.53
N LEU A 26 10.06 -15.34 -2.01
CA LEU A 26 10.19 -15.64 -0.59
C LEU A 26 11.62 -15.42 -0.07
N ALA A 27 12.63 -15.83 -0.84
CA ALA A 27 14.04 -15.61 -0.47
C ALA A 27 14.37 -14.12 -0.37
N ILE A 28 13.89 -13.31 -1.33
CA ILE A 28 14.11 -11.86 -1.31
C ILE A 28 13.37 -11.19 -0.14
N LEU A 29 12.13 -11.60 0.15
CA LEU A 29 11.38 -11.11 1.30
C LEU A 29 12.05 -11.48 2.63
N LEU A 30 12.68 -12.64 2.72
CA LEU A 30 13.47 -13.04 3.88
C LEU A 30 14.69 -12.14 4.04
N VAL A 31 15.41 -11.82 2.96
CA VAL A 31 16.53 -10.86 2.99
C VAL A 31 16.06 -9.49 3.46
N PHE A 32 14.91 -8.99 2.96
CA PHE A 32 14.31 -7.76 3.44
C PHE A 32 14.04 -7.82 4.95
N LYS A 33 13.44 -8.92 5.45
CA LYS A 33 13.14 -9.08 6.86
C LYS A 33 14.40 -9.13 7.73
N ILE A 34 15.45 -9.82 7.30
CA ILE A 34 16.73 -9.82 8.01
C ILE A 34 17.28 -8.38 8.08
N GLY A 35 17.20 -7.61 7.00
CA GLY A 35 17.62 -6.22 6.96
C GLY A 35 16.91 -5.32 7.98
N THR A 36 15.64 -5.61 8.34
CA THR A 36 14.91 -4.84 9.36
C THR A 36 15.41 -5.08 10.79
N PHE A 37 16.26 -6.07 11.03
CA PHE A 37 16.89 -6.32 12.33
C PHE A 37 18.30 -5.76 12.44
N ILE A 38 18.89 -5.29 11.33
CA ILE A 38 20.22 -4.67 11.35
C ILE A 38 20.09 -3.25 11.87
N THR A 39 20.27 -3.05 13.16
CA THR A 39 20.17 -1.75 13.83
C THR A 39 21.36 -0.84 13.48
N ILE A 40 21.12 0.46 13.41
CA ILE A 40 22.17 1.44 13.26
C ILE A 40 22.89 1.57 14.61
N PRO A 41 24.24 1.49 14.64
CA PRO A 41 24.99 1.59 15.88
C PRO A 41 24.80 2.97 16.55
N LEU A 42 25.02 3.03 17.87
CA LEU A 42 24.97 4.24 18.69
C LEU A 42 23.56 4.81 18.97
N ILE A 43 22.52 3.97 18.90
CA ILE A 43 21.14 4.37 19.18
C ILE A 43 20.52 3.45 20.23
N ASP A 44 19.81 4.03 21.19
CA ASP A 44 18.98 3.26 22.13
C ASP A 44 17.60 3.00 21.54
N THR A 45 17.32 1.74 21.23
CA THR A 45 16.06 1.30 20.64
C THR A 45 14.88 1.35 21.63
N THR A 46 15.13 1.34 22.92
CA THR A 46 14.06 1.35 23.96
C THR A 46 13.35 2.71 24.00
N ALA A 47 14.10 3.80 23.90
CA ALA A 47 13.56 5.16 23.84
C ALA A 47 12.75 5.40 22.55
N ILE A 48 13.16 4.79 21.44
CA ILE A 48 12.43 4.89 20.17
C ILE A 48 11.09 4.14 20.23
N GLN A 49 11.06 2.97 20.86
CA GLN A 49 9.81 2.20 20.98
C GLN A 49 8.76 2.94 21.81
N SER A 50 9.15 3.66 22.86
CA SER A 50 8.23 4.48 23.66
C SER A 50 7.66 5.65 22.84
N THR A 51 8.47 6.30 22.00
CA THR A 51 8.05 7.41 21.13
C THR A 51 7.16 6.92 19.98
N LEU A 52 7.45 5.74 19.42
CA LEU A 52 6.59 5.09 18.41
C LEU A 52 5.20 4.77 18.94
N ALA A 53 5.12 4.35 20.20
CA ALA A 53 3.87 4.00 20.84
C ALA A 53 2.95 5.21 21.07
N SER A 54 3.51 6.42 21.12
CA SER A 54 2.76 7.66 21.34
C SER A 54 2.29 8.36 20.06
N SER A 55 2.74 7.92 18.86
CA SER A 55 2.47 8.59 17.59
C SER A 55 1.90 7.64 16.54
N ASP A 56 0.64 7.89 16.12
CA ASP A 56 -0.03 7.13 15.05
C ASP A 56 0.75 7.15 13.75
N PHE A 57 1.38 8.28 13.43
CA PHE A 57 2.17 8.47 12.21
C PHE A 57 3.44 7.59 12.19
N LEU A 58 4.21 7.59 13.28
CA LEU A 58 5.41 6.75 13.37
C LEU A 58 5.04 5.25 13.36
N GLY A 59 3.90 4.90 13.92
CA GLY A 59 3.32 3.56 13.86
C GLY A 59 3.05 3.10 12.41
N LEU A 60 2.46 3.97 11.58
CA LEU A 60 2.24 3.69 10.13
C LEU A 60 3.56 3.50 9.38
N LEU A 61 4.54 4.40 9.59
CA LEU A 61 5.87 4.25 8.99
C LEU A 61 6.55 2.96 9.43
N ASN A 62 6.45 2.60 10.70
CA ASN A 62 6.98 1.35 11.23
C ASN A 62 6.35 0.13 10.56
N THR A 63 5.06 0.19 10.25
CA THR A 63 4.35 -0.89 9.55
C THR A 63 4.83 -1.03 8.12
N PHE A 64 4.98 0.07 7.38
CA PHE A 64 5.48 0.05 6.00
C PHE A 64 6.96 -0.33 5.90
N SER A 65 7.74 -0.10 6.95
CA SER A 65 9.13 -0.56 7.05
C SER A 65 9.27 -2.00 7.55
N GLY A 66 8.15 -2.68 7.85
CA GLY A 66 8.17 -4.06 8.37
C GLY A 66 8.73 -4.19 9.79
N GLY A 67 8.59 -3.16 10.62
CA GLY A 67 9.14 -3.09 11.98
C GLY A 67 10.56 -2.50 12.03
N GLY A 68 11.10 -2.09 10.87
CA GLY A 68 12.46 -1.56 10.78
C GLY A 68 12.66 -0.23 11.50
N LEU A 69 11.62 0.60 11.60
CA LEU A 69 11.67 1.87 12.33
C LEU A 69 11.74 1.64 13.85
N GLY A 70 10.98 0.66 14.36
CA GLY A 70 10.98 0.31 15.78
C GLY A 70 12.33 -0.15 16.31
N ASN A 71 13.11 -0.79 15.44
CA ASN A 71 14.48 -1.19 15.74
C ASN A 71 15.51 -0.15 15.28
N PHE A 72 15.09 0.97 14.72
CA PHE A 72 15.94 1.94 14.02
C PHE A 72 16.98 1.27 13.12
N SER A 73 16.49 0.40 12.27
CA SER A 73 17.33 -0.38 11.37
C SER A 73 17.80 0.46 10.16
N VAL A 74 18.78 -0.06 9.44
CA VAL A 74 19.20 0.51 8.15
C VAL A 74 18.00 0.67 7.20
N LEU A 75 16.99 -0.21 7.30
CA LEU A 75 15.75 -0.15 6.50
C LEU A 75 14.60 0.60 7.21
N ALA A 76 14.88 1.52 8.13
CA ALA A 76 13.88 2.22 8.94
C ALA A 76 12.78 2.92 8.13
N LEU A 77 13.09 3.56 7.00
CA LEU A 77 12.11 4.18 6.10
C LEU A 77 11.43 3.17 5.16
N GLY A 78 12.01 1.98 4.98
CA GLY A 78 11.49 0.96 4.07
C GLY A 78 11.26 1.50 2.66
N ILE A 79 10.09 1.19 2.08
CA ILE A 79 9.69 1.59 0.73
C ILE A 79 8.88 2.90 0.69
N SER A 80 8.59 3.52 1.85
CA SER A 80 7.74 4.72 1.97
C SER A 80 8.17 5.89 1.07
N PRO A 81 9.48 6.27 0.96
CA PRO A 81 9.90 7.36 0.08
C PRO A 81 9.64 7.08 -1.39
N TYR A 82 9.75 5.83 -1.81
CA TYR A 82 9.44 5.43 -3.19
C TYR A 82 7.93 5.54 -3.49
N ILE A 83 7.07 5.16 -2.54
CA ILE A 83 5.63 5.32 -2.68
C ILE A 83 5.29 6.80 -2.85
N THR A 84 5.82 7.66 -1.98
CA THR A 84 5.62 9.10 -2.06
C THR A 84 6.11 9.67 -3.39
N ALA A 85 7.30 9.30 -3.85
CA ALA A 85 7.83 9.70 -5.15
C ALA A 85 6.93 9.24 -6.31
N SER A 86 6.45 7.99 -6.25
CA SER A 86 5.55 7.44 -7.27
C SER A 86 4.24 8.22 -7.37
N ILE A 87 3.65 8.58 -6.21
CA ILE A 87 2.44 9.43 -6.17
C ILE A 87 2.71 10.77 -6.82
N VAL A 88 3.78 11.45 -6.42
CA VAL A 88 4.14 12.77 -6.94
C VAL A 88 4.34 12.71 -8.45
N VAL A 89 5.12 11.75 -8.96
CA VAL A 89 5.36 11.59 -10.39
C VAL A 89 4.08 11.30 -11.16
N GLN A 90 3.19 10.44 -10.63
CA GLN A 90 1.92 10.11 -11.27
C GLN A 90 0.96 11.30 -11.31
N LEU A 91 0.90 12.11 -10.25
CA LEU A 91 0.12 13.36 -10.27
C LEU A 91 0.71 14.39 -11.24
N LEU A 92 2.03 14.51 -11.31
CA LEU A 92 2.72 15.39 -12.23
C LEU A 92 2.51 15.01 -13.71
N GLN A 93 2.28 13.72 -14.02
CA GLN A 93 1.95 13.28 -15.39
C GLN A 93 0.66 13.90 -15.92
N ILE A 94 -0.27 14.30 -15.04
CA ILE A 94 -1.52 14.96 -15.48
C ILE A 94 -1.25 16.41 -15.86
N VAL A 95 -0.37 17.09 -15.13
CA VAL A 95 -0.13 18.53 -15.24
C VAL A 95 0.97 18.84 -16.27
N ILE A 96 2.00 18.01 -16.32
CA ILE A 96 3.20 18.22 -17.12
C ILE A 96 3.12 17.44 -18.43
N LYS A 97 2.90 18.14 -19.57
CA LYS A 97 2.80 17.53 -20.90
C LYS A 97 3.93 16.55 -21.26
N PRO A 98 5.24 16.87 -21.09
CA PRO A 98 6.33 15.93 -21.39
C PRO A 98 6.22 14.61 -20.63
N LEU A 99 5.76 14.61 -19.35
CA LEU A 99 5.57 13.39 -18.59
C LEU A 99 4.38 12.58 -19.09
N LYS A 100 3.33 13.24 -19.55
CA LYS A 100 2.17 12.60 -20.19
C LYS A 100 2.58 11.93 -21.50
N GLU A 101 3.32 12.62 -22.36
CA GLU A 101 3.84 12.07 -23.61
C GLU A 101 4.71 10.85 -23.38
N MET A 102 5.60 10.90 -22.37
CA MET A 102 6.37 9.71 -21.95
C MET A 102 5.46 8.54 -21.51
N ALA A 103 4.36 8.82 -20.79
CA ALA A 103 3.42 7.78 -20.39
C ALA A 103 2.71 7.14 -21.60
N ASP A 104 2.49 7.89 -22.66
CA ASP A 104 1.85 7.46 -23.91
C ASP A 104 2.81 6.74 -24.87
N GLU A 105 4.16 6.88 -24.70
CA GLU A 105 5.18 6.14 -25.47
C GLU A 105 5.17 4.60 -25.22
N GLY A 106 4.32 4.09 -24.33
CA GLY A 106 4.22 2.68 -24.01
C GLY A 106 5.31 2.18 -23.05
N GLU A 107 5.91 1.02 -23.31
CA GLU A 107 6.82 0.36 -22.36
C GLU A 107 8.14 1.13 -22.16
N THR A 108 8.67 1.74 -23.22
CA THR A 108 9.89 2.56 -23.17
C THR A 108 9.68 3.82 -22.34
N GLY A 109 8.53 4.46 -22.47
CA GLY A 109 8.16 5.63 -21.66
C GLY A 109 7.95 5.29 -20.18
N LYS A 110 7.32 4.16 -19.89
CA LYS A 110 7.18 3.67 -18.49
C LYS A 110 8.54 3.44 -17.83
N GLN A 111 9.52 2.90 -18.56
CA GLN A 111 10.87 2.73 -18.03
C GLN A 111 11.55 4.06 -17.71
N LYS A 112 11.36 5.09 -18.56
CA LYS A 112 11.86 6.46 -18.28
C LYS A 112 11.20 7.04 -17.02
N LEU A 113 9.86 6.91 -16.90
CA LEU A 113 9.12 7.38 -15.73
C LEU A 113 9.54 6.66 -14.44
N ASN A 114 9.74 5.35 -14.50
CA ASN A 114 10.24 4.58 -13.36
C ASN A 114 11.65 5.06 -12.92
N ARG A 115 12.51 5.43 -13.89
CA ARG A 115 13.83 5.99 -13.59
C ARG A 115 13.71 7.35 -12.88
N ILE A 116 12.83 8.23 -13.35
CA ILE A 116 12.56 9.53 -12.71
C ILE A 116 12.04 9.31 -11.28
N THR A 117 11.10 8.38 -11.10
CA THR A 117 10.56 8.03 -9.79
C THR A 117 11.66 7.55 -8.84
N ARG A 118 12.60 6.73 -9.30
CA ARG A 118 13.73 6.28 -8.49
C ARG A 118 14.64 7.43 -8.06
N TYR A 119 14.99 8.35 -8.95
CA TYR A 119 15.80 9.51 -8.56
C TYR A 119 15.07 10.41 -7.57
N ALA A 120 13.77 10.67 -7.82
CA ALA A 120 12.94 11.43 -6.90
C ALA A 120 12.84 10.74 -5.53
N SER A 121 12.74 9.40 -5.50
CA SER A 121 12.67 8.64 -4.25
C SER A 121 13.95 8.73 -3.41
N VAL A 122 15.13 8.83 -4.02
CA VAL A 122 16.39 9.01 -3.29
C VAL A 122 16.44 10.36 -2.59
N VAL A 123 16.04 11.43 -3.30
CA VAL A 123 15.98 12.79 -2.73
C VAL A 123 14.97 12.86 -1.59
N LEU A 124 13.78 12.30 -1.81
CA LEU A 124 12.72 12.25 -0.79
C LEU A 124 13.13 11.37 0.41
N ALA A 125 13.83 10.26 0.19
CA ALA A 125 14.35 9.42 1.26
C ALA A 125 15.30 10.19 2.17
N PHE A 126 16.22 10.99 1.60
CA PHE A 126 17.14 11.79 2.37
C PHE A 126 16.42 12.87 3.19
N ILE A 127 15.46 13.57 2.58
CA ILE A 127 14.65 14.58 3.28
C ILE A 127 13.83 13.93 4.40
N GLN A 128 13.17 12.79 4.14
CA GLN A 128 12.37 12.07 5.14
C GLN A 128 13.24 11.47 6.25
N ALA A 129 14.46 10.99 5.93
CA ALA A 129 15.42 10.51 6.93
C ALA A 129 15.85 11.62 7.88
N LEU A 130 16.24 12.78 7.35
CA LEU A 130 16.53 13.97 8.16
C LEU A 130 15.35 14.39 9.01
N ALA A 131 14.16 14.38 8.39
CA ALA A 131 12.92 14.68 9.06
C ALA A 131 12.71 13.81 10.31
N LEU A 132 12.83 12.51 10.11
CA LEU A 132 12.61 11.53 11.15
C LEU A 132 13.63 11.67 12.28
N ILE A 133 14.90 11.86 11.96
CA ILE A 133 15.97 12.01 12.95
C ILE A 133 15.79 13.29 13.76
N LEU A 134 15.50 14.42 13.09
CA LEU A 134 15.28 15.69 13.76
C LEU A 134 13.99 15.68 14.60
N GLY A 135 12.92 15.03 14.11
CA GLY A 135 11.67 14.89 14.85
C GLY A 135 11.82 14.01 16.09
N LEU A 136 12.53 12.90 16.02
CA LEU A 136 12.85 12.08 17.19
C LEU A 136 13.72 12.84 18.19
N ASN A 137 14.64 13.65 17.69
CA ASN A 137 15.49 14.51 18.48
C ASN A 137 14.70 15.58 19.26
N ALA A 138 13.65 16.12 18.68
CA ALA A 138 12.84 17.18 19.29
C ALA A 138 11.79 16.65 20.30
N THR A 139 11.33 15.40 20.13
CA THR A 139 10.33 14.78 21.01
C THR A 139 10.93 14.08 22.23
N ALA A 140 12.19 13.75 22.23
CA ALA A 140 12.88 13.15 23.37
C ALA A 140 13.37 14.24 24.33
N GLU A 141 12.87 14.26 25.57
CA GLU A 141 13.32 15.19 26.62
C GLU A 141 14.82 15.08 26.93
N ASN A 142 15.45 13.94 26.61
CA ASN A 142 16.87 13.67 26.77
C ASN A 142 17.43 13.01 25.50
N ILE A 143 17.80 13.84 24.54
CA ILE A 143 18.42 13.45 23.25
C ILE A 143 19.71 12.62 23.45
N LEU A 144 20.45 12.90 24.53
CA LEU A 144 21.68 12.20 24.89
C LEU A 144 21.44 10.72 25.25
N ASP A 145 20.23 10.35 25.66
CA ASP A 145 19.89 8.96 25.98
C ASP A 145 19.61 8.11 24.71
N ILE A 146 19.17 8.75 23.61
CA ILE A 146 18.97 8.08 22.32
C ILE A 146 20.30 7.94 21.57
N PHE A 147 21.18 8.95 21.68
CA PHE A 147 22.46 8.96 21.02
C PHE A 147 23.59 8.86 22.05
N VAL A 148 24.34 7.78 22.01
CA VAL A 148 25.47 7.50 22.92
C VAL A 148 26.63 8.53 22.76
N ILE A 149 26.47 9.56 21.96
CA ILE A 149 27.47 10.59 21.69
C ILE A 149 27.28 11.78 22.62
N GLN A 150 28.21 11.97 23.53
CA GLN A 150 28.22 13.10 24.51
C GLN A 150 28.71 14.43 23.93
N ASP A 151 29.43 14.42 22.80
CA ASP A 151 29.99 15.62 22.17
C ASP A 151 28.97 16.37 21.31
N LYS A 152 28.45 17.48 21.81
CA LYS A 152 27.47 18.34 21.10
C LYS A 152 28.01 18.90 19.76
N GLN A 153 29.31 18.98 19.54
CA GLN A 153 29.90 19.49 18.30
C GLN A 153 29.81 18.49 17.14
N LEU A 154 29.82 17.20 17.44
CA LEU A 154 29.70 16.11 16.45
C LEU A 154 28.28 15.75 16.08
N LEU A 155 27.31 16.24 16.82
CA LEU A 155 25.88 15.90 16.66
C LEU A 155 25.34 16.15 15.24
N PRO A 156 25.58 17.32 14.59
CA PRO A 156 25.10 17.55 13.22
C PRO A 156 25.70 16.61 12.19
N LEU A 157 26.96 16.26 12.32
CA LEU A 157 27.65 15.33 11.42
C LEU A 157 27.05 13.92 11.57
N PHE A 158 26.72 13.54 12.80
CA PHE A 158 26.10 12.26 13.10
C PHE A 158 24.66 12.15 12.53
N PHE A 159 23.87 13.21 12.56
CA PHE A 159 22.56 13.25 11.94
C PHE A 159 22.63 13.06 10.42
N ILE A 160 23.59 13.71 9.75
CA ILE A 160 23.84 13.55 8.32
C ILE A 160 24.28 12.10 8.03
N TYR A 161 25.18 11.54 8.83
CA TYR A 161 25.61 10.15 8.70
C TYR A 161 24.41 9.17 8.78
N MET A 162 23.59 9.31 9.81
CA MET A 162 22.40 8.46 9.97
C MET A 162 21.41 8.63 8.82
N ALA A 163 21.16 9.87 8.38
CA ALA A 163 20.30 10.15 7.25
C ALA A 163 20.81 9.48 5.96
N LEU A 164 22.12 9.49 5.73
CA LEU A 164 22.73 8.80 4.59
C LEU A 164 22.59 7.27 4.70
N VAL A 165 22.80 6.69 5.88
CA VAL A 165 22.64 5.24 6.10
C VAL A 165 21.19 4.80 5.85
N VAL A 166 20.21 5.51 6.42
CA VAL A 166 18.77 5.21 6.23
C VAL A 166 18.36 5.41 4.77
N THR A 167 18.89 6.43 4.09
CA THR A 167 18.65 6.66 2.65
C THR A 167 19.22 5.52 1.81
N ALA A 168 20.43 5.05 2.11
CA ALA A 168 21.03 3.90 1.43
C ALA A 168 20.19 2.63 1.64
N GLY A 169 19.66 2.42 2.85
CA GLY A 169 18.73 1.33 3.15
C GLY A 169 17.42 1.42 2.36
N SER A 170 16.87 2.62 2.21
CA SER A 170 15.68 2.81 1.37
C SER A 170 15.96 2.53 -0.10
N CYS A 171 17.10 2.96 -0.63
CA CYS A 171 17.54 2.63 -2.00
C CYS A 171 17.69 1.11 -2.19
N PHE A 172 18.27 0.42 -1.20
CA PHE A 172 18.38 -1.03 -1.20
C PHE A 172 17.00 -1.72 -1.20
N THR A 173 16.03 -1.19 -0.45
CA THR A 173 14.65 -1.69 -0.43
C THR A 173 13.98 -1.53 -1.80
N VAL A 174 14.16 -0.41 -2.48
CA VAL A 174 13.65 -0.19 -3.84
C VAL A 174 14.30 -1.17 -4.83
N TRP A 175 15.60 -1.39 -4.72
CA TRP A 175 16.30 -2.38 -5.55
C TRP A 175 15.78 -3.80 -5.32
N ILE A 176 15.54 -4.20 -4.08
CA ILE A 176 14.90 -5.47 -3.73
C ILE A 176 13.49 -5.58 -4.35
N ALA A 177 12.68 -4.51 -4.29
CA ALA A 177 11.36 -4.47 -4.90
C ALA A 177 11.43 -4.70 -6.42
N ASP A 178 12.39 -4.09 -7.08
CA ASP A 178 12.63 -4.29 -8.52
C ASP A 178 13.03 -5.73 -8.85
N LEU A 179 13.87 -6.36 -8.03
CA LEU A 179 14.23 -7.77 -8.19
C LEU A 179 13.00 -8.69 -8.09
N ILE A 180 12.10 -8.44 -7.14
CA ILE A 180 10.84 -9.19 -7.02
C ILE A 180 10.00 -9.00 -8.29
N THR A 181 9.89 -7.77 -8.79
CA THR A 181 9.08 -7.47 -9.99
C THR A 181 9.65 -8.14 -11.24
N GLN A 182 10.98 -8.24 -11.37
CA GLN A 182 11.64 -8.81 -12.55
C GLN A 182 11.71 -10.34 -12.50
N TYR A 183 12.10 -10.91 -11.39
CA TYR A 183 12.42 -12.34 -11.26
C TYR A 183 11.41 -13.11 -10.41
N GLY A 184 10.61 -12.42 -9.63
CA GLY A 184 9.63 -12.99 -8.73
C GLY A 184 8.21 -12.97 -9.30
N ILE A 185 7.24 -12.76 -8.42
CA ILE A 185 5.82 -12.73 -8.70
C ILE A 185 5.22 -11.44 -8.17
N GLY A 186 4.31 -10.86 -8.95
CA GLY A 186 3.57 -9.68 -8.54
C GLY A 186 4.36 -8.38 -8.65
N ASN A 187 3.82 -7.35 -8.06
CA ASN A 187 4.48 -6.06 -7.92
C ASN A 187 5.35 -6.06 -6.67
N GLY A 188 6.66 -5.92 -6.82
CA GLY A 188 7.61 -6.02 -5.72
C GLY A 188 7.40 -5.00 -4.62
N SER A 189 6.99 -3.76 -4.94
CA SER A 189 6.68 -2.75 -3.94
C SER A 189 5.49 -3.16 -3.07
N SER A 190 4.42 -3.64 -3.69
CA SER A 190 3.24 -4.15 -2.97
C SER A 190 3.57 -5.38 -2.11
N MET A 191 4.43 -6.26 -2.61
CA MET A 191 4.87 -7.46 -1.88
C MET A 191 5.69 -7.12 -0.63
N ILE A 192 6.58 -6.12 -0.70
CA ILE A 192 7.36 -5.65 0.45
C ILE A 192 6.44 -5.01 1.50
N ILE A 193 5.48 -4.17 1.07
CA ILE A 193 4.49 -3.58 1.98
C ILE A 193 3.69 -4.69 2.66
N GLY A 194 3.18 -5.65 1.87
CA GLY A 194 2.41 -6.78 2.39
C GLY A 194 3.22 -7.61 3.39
N ALA A 195 4.49 -7.91 3.10
CA ALA A 195 5.37 -8.62 4.01
C ALA A 195 5.61 -7.82 5.30
N GLY A 196 5.83 -6.50 5.20
CA GLY A 196 5.95 -5.61 6.35
C GLY A 196 4.74 -5.68 7.28
N ILE A 197 3.53 -5.61 6.71
CA ILE A 197 2.28 -5.67 7.46
C ILE A 197 2.06 -7.05 8.10
N ILE A 198 2.33 -8.13 7.37
CA ILE A 198 2.20 -9.50 7.91
C ILE A 198 3.04 -9.68 9.18
N THR A 199 4.21 -9.07 9.24
CA THR A 199 5.07 -9.16 10.41
C THR A 199 4.53 -8.43 11.64
N GLN A 200 3.55 -7.54 11.50
CA GLN A 200 2.88 -6.84 12.61
C GLN A 200 1.66 -7.62 13.14
N ILE A 201 1.14 -8.59 12.41
CA ILE A 201 -0.01 -9.39 12.85
C ILE A 201 0.22 -10.09 14.20
N PRO A 202 1.38 -10.72 14.47
CA PRO A 202 1.65 -11.31 15.78
C PRO A 202 1.61 -10.29 16.92
N ALA A 203 2.14 -9.08 16.72
CA ALA A 203 2.11 -8.01 17.71
C ALA A 203 0.66 -7.55 17.99
N MET A 204 -0.17 -7.44 16.95
CA MET A 204 -1.59 -7.13 17.09
C MET A 204 -2.33 -8.20 17.91
N ILE A 205 -2.09 -9.47 17.62
CA ILE A 205 -2.69 -10.59 18.39
C ILE A 205 -2.20 -10.58 19.84
N ALA A 206 -0.92 -10.29 20.07
CA ALA A 206 -0.35 -10.18 21.43
C ALA A 206 -1.02 -9.05 22.21
N THR A 207 -1.22 -7.87 21.62
CA THR A 207 -1.92 -6.74 22.24
C THR A 207 -3.36 -7.08 22.60
N LEU A 208 -4.08 -7.76 21.72
CA LEU A 208 -5.44 -8.22 21.99
C LEU A 208 -5.47 -9.26 23.12
N ASN A 209 -4.50 -10.16 23.15
CA ASN A 209 -4.37 -11.20 24.19
C ASN A 209 -4.11 -10.57 25.56
N THR A 210 -3.14 -9.66 25.66
CA THR A 210 -2.81 -8.98 26.91
C THR A 210 -3.98 -8.15 27.46
N LYS A 211 -4.76 -7.49 26.58
CA LYS A 211 -5.89 -6.66 26.99
C LYS A 211 -7.11 -7.47 27.49
N TYR A 212 -7.45 -8.56 26.79
CA TYR A 212 -8.72 -9.25 27.00
C TYR A 212 -8.62 -10.63 27.64
N LEU A 213 -7.46 -11.29 27.57
CA LEU A 213 -7.28 -12.65 28.09
C LEU A 213 -6.44 -12.71 29.36
N THR A 214 -5.84 -11.60 29.83
CA THR A 214 -5.10 -11.58 31.10
C THR A 214 -6.06 -11.62 32.29
N GLU A 215 -7.19 -10.91 32.19
CA GLU A 215 -8.30 -11.01 33.16
C GLU A 215 -9.49 -11.66 32.45
N VAL A 216 -9.67 -12.97 32.66
CA VAL A 216 -10.71 -13.76 31.98
C VAL A 216 -12.09 -13.42 32.58
N ASN A 217 -12.74 -12.40 32.00
CA ASN A 217 -14.14 -12.06 32.24
C ASN A 217 -14.97 -12.42 30.98
N ALA A 218 -16.21 -12.86 31.17
CA ALA A 218 -17.09 -13.21 30.06
C ALA A 218 -17.23 -12.04 29.06
N ALA A 219 -17.27 -10.78 29.53
CA ALA A 219 -17.31 -9.57 28.69
C ALA A 219 -16.02 -9.39 27.88
N ASN A 220 -14.86 -9.66 28.43
CA ASN A 220 -13.57 -9.52 27.77
C ASN A 220 -13.39 -10.59 26.67
N VAL A 221 -13.75 -11.85 26.96
CA VAL A 221 -13.75 -12.93 25.97
C VAL A 221 -14.69 -12.63 24.81
N PHE A 222 -15.89 -12.11 25.13
CA PHE A 222 -16.87 -11.72 24.11
C PHE A 222 -16.32 -10.59 23.20
N SER A 223 -15.68 -9.57 23.77
CA SER A 223 -15.05 -8.47 23.02
C SER A 223 -13.92 -8.98 22.12
N PHE A 224 -13.07 -9.89 22.61
CA PHE A 224 -12.01 -10.53 21.83
C PHE A 224 -12.55 -11.28 20.63
N VAL A 225 -13.60 -12.10 20.83
CA VAL A 225 -14.24 -12.89 19.76
C VAL A 225 -14.88 -11.96 18.72
N ILE A 226 -15.57 -10.89 19.15
CA ILE A 226 -16.19 -9.92 18.21
C ILE A 226 -15.11 -9.28 17.34
N ILE A 227 -14.00 -8.83 17.90
CA ILE A 227 -12.91 -8.20 17.17
C ILE A 227 -12.34 -9.17 16.13
N LEU A 228 -12.08 -10.43 16.49
CA LEU A 228 -11.63 -11.44 15.53
C LEU A 228 -12.63 -11.68 14.41
N VAL A 229 -13.91 -11.79 14.72
CA VAL A 229 -14.98 -11.95 13.72
C VAL A 229 -15.02 -10.74 12.78
N LEU A 230 -14.87 -9.52 13.29
CA LEU A 230 -14.82 -8.31 12.46
C LEU A 230 -13.62 -8.33 11.51
N TYR A 231 -12.44 -8.76 11.95
CA TYR A 231 -11.28 -8.90 11.06
C TYR A 231 -11.49 -9.95 9.96
N VAL A 232 -12.10 -11.09 10.31
CA VAL A 232 -12.48 -12.11 9.31
C VAL A 232 -13.48 -11.53 8.30
N LEU A 233 -14.46 -10.74 8.75
CA LEU A 233 -15.41 -10.06 7.87
C LEU A 233 -14.73 -9.05 6.94
N ILE A 234 -13.74 -8.30 7.42
CA ILE A 234 -12.93 -7.41 6.58
C ILE A 234 -12.22 -8.21 5.48
N ILE A 235 -11.55 -9.31 5.83
CA ILE A 235 -10.86 -10.18 4.87
C ILE A 235 -11.83 -10.70 3.80
N LEU A 236 -12.97 -11.24 4.22
CA LEU A 236 -14.01 -11.73 3.31
C LEU A 236 -14.55 -10.60 2.42
N GLY A 237 -14.73 -9.40 2.98
CA GLY A 237 -15.16 -8.21 2.26
C GLY A 237 -14.17 -7.82 1.15
N VAL A 238 -12.87 -7.79 1.46
CA VAL A 238 -11.84 -7.47 0.45
C VAL A 238 -11.80 -8.52 -0.66
N VAL A 239 -11.83 -9.80 -0.29
CA VAL A 239 -11.84 -10.89 -1.28
C VAL A 239 -13.07 -10.79 -2.19
N PHE A 240 -14.25 -10.46 -1.63
CA PHE A 240 -15.46 -10.24 -2.40
C PHE A 240 -15.33 -9.07 -3.38
N LEU A 241 -14.81 -7.93 -2.91
CA LEU A 241 -14.58 -6.74 -3.72
C LEU A 241 -13.64 -7.03 -4.90
N GLU A 242 -12.52 -7.72 -4.63
CA GLU A 242 -11.52 -8.04 -5.63
C GLU A 242 -11.97 -9.15 -6.62
N ALA A 243 -12.86 -10.04 -6.19
CA ALA A 243 -13.37 -11.12 -7.02
C ALA A 243 -14.49 -10.67 -7.97
N THR A 244 -15.16 -9.56 -7.66
CA THR A 244 -16.35 -9.10 -8.39
C THR A 244 -15.96 -8.30 -9.63
N ASN A 245 -16.48 -8.74 -10.80
CA ASN A 245 -16.24 -8.09 -12.08
C ASN A 245 -17.57 -7.85 -12.81
N ARG A 246 -17.69 -6.68 -13.45
CA ARG A 246 -18.77 -6.40 -14.41
C ARG A 246 -18.30 -6.78 -15.81
N LYS A 247 -18.99 -7.69 -16.47
CA LYS A 247 -18.70 -8.11 -17.84
C LYS A 247 -19.47 -7.24 -18.83
N ILE A 248 -18.77 -6.59 -19.76
CA ILE A 248 -19.36 -5.88 -20.89
C ILE A 248 -19.26 -6.78 -22.11
N PRO A 249 -20.40 -7.18 -22.74
CA PRO A 249 -20.36 -8.02 -23.94
C PRO A 249 -19.77 -7.26 -25.11
N VAL A 250 -18.90 -7.93 -25.87
CA VAL A 250 -18.25 -7.39 -27.10
C VAL A 250 -18.43 -8.39 -28.22
N GLN A 251 -18.80 -7.89 -29.41
CA GLN A 251 -18.91 -8.70 -30.62
C GLN A 251 -17.82 -8.31 -31.63
N TYR A 252 -17.25 -9.30 -32.28
CA TYR A 252 -16.25 -9.12 -33.35
C TYR A 252 -16.94 -9.33 -34.70
N ALA A 253 -16.75 -8.39 -35.63
CA ALA A 253 -17.36 -8.46 -36.97
C ALA A 253 -16.91 -9.66 -37.80
N ASN A 254 -15.69 -10.16 -37.57
CA ASN A 254 -15.09 -11.25 -38.39
C ASN A 254 -15.34 -12.67 -37.84
N ARG A 255 -16.07 -12.86 -36.75
CA ARG A 255 -16.38 -14.19 -36.21
C ARG A 255 -17.86 -14.53 -36.37
N SER A 256 -18.18 -15.43 -37.27
CA SER A 256 -19.55 -15.94 -37.52
C SER A 256 -20.03 -16.97 -36.46
N GLY A 257 -19.52 -16.92 -35.23
CA GLY A 257 -19.96 -17.76 -34.13
C GLY A 257 -20.29 -16.91 -32.90
N LYS A 258 -21.22 -17.35 -32.04
CA LYS A 258 -21.49 -16.78 -30.71
C LYS A 258 -20.22 -16.90 -29.86
N SER A 259 -19.25 -16.00 -30.05
CA SER A 259 -18.13 -15.85 -29.14
C SER A 259 -18.59 -14.93 -28.02
N ASP A 260 -18.83 -15.48 -26.84
CA ASP A 260 -19.09 -14.74 -25.62
C ASP A 260 -17.82 -13.99 -25.17
N SER A 261 -17.37 -13.07 -26.01
CA SER A 261 -16.25 -12.20 -25.68
C SER A 261 -16.74 -11.04 -24.81
N ASN A 262 -16.13 -10.90 -23.65
CA ASN A 262 -16.54 -9.87 -22.69
C ASN A 262 -15.31 -9.10 -22.20
N ILE A 263 -15.45 -7.78 -22.01
CA ILE A 263 -14.46 -6.97 -21.30
C ILE A 263 -14.81 -7.02 -19.81
N PRO A 264 -13.98 -7.64 -18.96
CA PRO A 264 -14.21 -7.66 -17.51
C PRO A 264 -13.72 -6.35 -16.89
N ILE A 265 -14.63 -5.52 -16.39
CA ILE A 265 -14.29 -4.36 -15.55
C ILE A 265 -14.39 -4.80 -14.09
N LYS A 266 -13.28 -4.74 -13.36
CA LYS A 266 -13.25 -5.07 -11.92
C LYS A 266 -14.05 -4.03 -11.15
N LEU A 267 -14.76 -4.44 -10.09
CA LEU A 267 -15.48 -3.53 -9.20
C LEU A 267 -14.50 -2.57 -8.49
N ASN A 268 -13.37 -3.11 -8.08
CA ASN A 268 -12.23 -2.34 -7.59
C ASN A 268 -11.14 -2.32 -8.68
N THR A 269 -11.28 -1.42 -9.67
CA THR A 269 -10.30 -1.25 -10.73
C THR A 269 -8.99 -0.68 -10.18
N SER A 270 -9.09 0.20 -9.18
CA SER A 270 -7.94 0.87 -8.56
C SER A 270 -7.15 -0.02 -7.58
N GLY A 271 -7.66 -1.20 -7.20
CA GLY A 271 -7.02 -2.07 -6.22
C GLY A 271 -6.96 -1.44 -4.82
N VAL A 272 -5.90 -1.71 -4.09
CA VAL A 272 -5.66 -1.17 -2.73
C VAL A 272 -4.84 0.13 -2.74
N MET A 273 -4.36 0.57 -3.91
CA MET A 273 -3.54 1.77 -4.06
C MET A 273 -4.19 3.05 -3.50
N PRO A 274 -5.50 3.31 -3.66
CA PRO A 274 -6.14 4.50 -3.09
C PRO A 274 -5.99 4.61 -1.57
N VAL A 275 -6.06 3.50 -0.85
CA VAL A 275 -5.89 3.48 0.62
C VAL A 275 -4.46 3.82 1.01
N ILE A 276 -3.48 3.22 0.31
CA ILE A 276 -2.06 3.49 0.56
C ILE A 276 -1.74 4.96 0.28
N PHE A 277 -2.26 5.53 -0.80
CA PHE A 277 -2.00 6.92 -1.17
C PHE A 277 -2.69 7.91 -0.25
N ALA A 278 -3.95 7.65 0.13
CA ALA A 278 -4.66 8.46 1.11
C ALA A 278 -3.90 8.51 2.44
N SER A 279 -3.44 7.35 2.95
CA SER A 279 -2.66 7.30 4.18
C SER A 279 -1.31 8.01 4.06
N THR A 280 -0.61 7.84 2.92
CA THR A 280 0.68 8.50 2.69
C THR A 280 0.55 10.03 2.59
N ILE A 281 -0.48 10.54 1.90
CA ILE A 281 -0.71 12.00 1.81
C ILE A 281 -1.10 12.58 3.16
N MET A 282 -1.91 11.87 3.95
CA MET A 282 -2.24 12.32 5.30
C MET A 282 -1.01 12.33 6.22
N SER A 283 -0.08 11.42 6.02
CA SER A 283 1.14 11.35 6.82
C SER A 283 2.15 12.46 6.51
N LEU A 284 2.16 13.04 5.29
CA LEU A 284 3.15 14.06 4.88
C LEU A 284 3.12 15.33 5.76
N PRO A 285 1.97 15.99 6.00
CA PRO A 285 1.93 17.16 6.88
C PRO A 285 2.32 16.84 8.32
N LEU A 286 1.96 15.67 8.82
CA LEU A 286 2.35 15.20 10.15
C LEU A 286 3.88 15.00 10.25
N THR A 287 4.51 14.50 9.17
CA THR A 287 5.97 14.42 9.08
C THR A 287 6.62 15.79 9.18
N ILE A 288 6.07 16.80 8.48
CA ILE A 288 6.61 18.16 8.48
C ILE A 288 6.49 18.79 9.88
N VAL A 289 5.39 18.57 10.57
CA VAL A 289 5.19 19.06 11.96
C VAL A 289 6.19 18.39 12.91
N GLY A 290 6.39 17.07 12.75
CA GLY A 290 7.41 16.34 13.51
C GLY A 290 8.84 16.84 13.23
N LEU A 291 9.17 17.20 11.96
CA LEU A 291 10.42 17.83 11.56
C LEU A 291 10.70 19.12 12.31
N LEU A 292 9.67 19.94 12.49
CA LEU A 292 9.79 21.24 13.16
C LEU A 292 9.85 21.10 14.69
N GLY A 293 9.76 19.87 15.22
CA GLY A 293 9.78 19.60 16.65
C GLY A 293 8.56 20.15 17.40
N TYR A 294 7.47 20.44 16.69
CA TYR A 294 6.25 20.91 17.32
C TYR A 294 5.42 19.74 17.84
N THR A 295 5.13 19.75 19.12
CA THR A 295 4.13 18.88 19.75
C THR A 295 2.74 19.51 19.64
N GLU A 296 1.68 18.74 19.81
CA GLU A 296 0.28 19.23 19.75
C GLU A 296 0.04 20.44 20.65
N ASN A 297 0.75 20.53 21.76
CA ASN A 297 0.57 21.59 22.77
C ASN A 297 1.51 22.79 22.55
N SER A 298 2.49 22.70 21.65
CA SER A 298 3.53 23.74 21.51
C SER A 298 3.14 24.86 20.53
N ASN A 299 2.27 24.57 19.55
CA ASN A 299 1.91 25.56 18.54
C ASN A 299 0.50 25.31 17.99
N GLN A 300 -0.30 26.39 17.88
CA GLN A 300 -1.66 26.33 17.35
C GLN A 300 -1.74 25.75 15.92
N ALA A 301 -0.73 25.99 15.10
CA ALA A 301 -0.64 25.43 13.75
C ALA A 301 -0.45 23.89 13.80
N ALA A 302 0.41 23.38 14.69
CA ALA A 302 0.61 21.94 14.86
C ALA A 302 -0.67 21.25 15.36
N TYR A 303 -1.40 21.87 16.27
CA TYR A 303 -2.71 21.38 16.75
C TYR A 303 -3.71 21.24 15.58
N TRP A 304 -3.85 22.27 14.73
CA TRP A 304 -4.76 22.22 13.59
C TRP A 304 -4.34 21.18 12.54
N ILE A 305 -3.05 21.06 12.26
CA ILE A 305 -2.54 20.06 11.31
C ILE A 305 -2.81 18.64 11.83
N ASN A 306 -2.60 18.38 13.14
CA ASN A 306 -2.95 17.09 13.72
C ASN A 306 -4.46 16.81 13.65
N GLN A 307 -5.29 17.79 13.95
CA GLN A 307 -6.75 17.63 13.90
C GLN A 307 -7.27 17.34 12.48
N VAL A 308 -6.62 17.91 11.45
CA VAL A 308 -7.01 17.77 10.04
C VAL A 308 -6.45 16.49 9.43
N PHE A 309 -5.22 16.11 9.75
CA PHE A 309 -4.52 15.01 9.08
C PHE A 309 -4.37 13.72 9.92
N SER A 310 -4.72 13.71 11.19
CA SER A 310 -4.75 12.47 11.97
C SER A 310 -6.11 11.79 11.85
N THR A 311 -6.11 10.48 11.60
CA THR A 311 -7.33 9.65 11.56
C THR A 311 -7.98 9.46 12.93
N SER A 312 -7.31 9.83 14.00
CA SER A 312 -7.84 9.82 15.36
C SER A 312 -8.94 10.86 15.57
N TYR A 313 -8.95 11.95 14.78
CA TYR A 313 -9.94 13.01 14.85
C TYR A 313 -11.03 12.87 13.77
N PRO A 314 -12.27 13.33 14.05
CA PRO A 314 -13.38 13.21 13.09
C PRO A 314 -13.12 13.92 11.75
N ILE A 315 -12.46 15.09 11.79
CA ILE A 315 -12.12 15.87 10.59
C ILE A 315 -11.14 15.07 9.71
N GLY A 316 -10.09 14.51 10.31
CA GLY A 316 -9.13 13.68 9.62
C GLY A 316 -9.76 12.43 8.98
N MET A 317 -10.72 11.78 9.67
CA MET A 317 -11.47 10.66 9.10
C MET A 317 -12.24 11.07 7.84
N ILE A 318 -12.91 12.23 7.85
CA ILE A 318 -13.66 12.72 6.67
C ILE A 318 -12.70 13.00 5.51
N ILE A 319 -11.58 13.64 5.77
CA ILE A 319 -10.56 13.93 4.75
C ILE A 319 -9.97 12.63 4.20
N TYR A 320 -9.69 11.66 5.06
CA TYR A 320 -9.22 10.34 4.65
C TYR A 320 -10.19 9.65 3.69
N LEU A 321 -11.50 9.69 3.98
CA LEU A 321 -12.53 9.16 3.09
C LEU A 321 -12.57 9.90 1.75
N ILE A 322 -12.54 11.23 1.77
CA ILE A 322 -12.53 12.06 0.54
C ILE A 322 -11.30 11.67 -0.32
N LEU A 323 -10.14 11.52 0.29
CA LEU A 323 -8.92 11.11 -0.42
C LEU A 323 -9.05 9.70 -1.01
N ILE A 324 -9.64 8.73 -0.28
CA ILE A 324 -9.91 7.39 -0.82
C ILE A 324 -10.78 7.48 -2.07
N TYR A 325 -11.88 8.26 -2.04
CA TYR A 325 -12.74 8.45 -3.22
C TYR A 325 -11.97 9.10 -4.38
N LEU A 326 -11.27 10.19 -4.12
CA LEU A 326 -10.50 10.93 -5.11
C LEU A 326 -9.48 10.00 -5.80
N PHE A 327 -8.69 9.27 -5.01
CA PHE A 327 -7.70 8.35 -5.57
C PHE A 327 -8.33 7.13 -6.24
N SER A 328 -9.46 6.63 -5.76
CA SER A 328 -10.16 5.54 -6.42
C SER A 328 -10.61 5.92 -7.83
N PHE A 329 -11.18 7.11 -8.00
CA PHE A 329 -11.53 7.62 -9.33
C PHE A 329 -10.30 7.88 -10.19
N PHE A 330 -9.30 8.55 -9.62
CA PHE A 330 -8.06 8.85 -10.32
C PHE A 330 -7.41 7.58 -10.90
N TYR A 331 -7.22 6.56 -10.05
CA TYR A 331 -6.60 5.30 -10.48
C TYR A 331 -7.47 4.50 -11.44
N ALA A 332 -8.78 4.48 -11.26
CA ALA A 332 -9.68 3.74 -12.14
C ALA A 332 -9.58 4.29 -13.58
N PHE A 333 -9.61 5.60 -13.76
CA PHE A 333 -9.49 6.23 -15.08
C PHE A 333 -8.07 6.18 -15.66
N MET A 334 -7.04 6.18 -14.81
CA MET A 334 -5.66 6.03 -15.26
C MET A 334 -5.36 4.59 -15.71
N GLN A 335 -5.91 3.59 -15.02
CA GLN A 335 -5.68 2.19 -15.31
C GLN A 335 -6.50 1.68 -16.51
N LEU A 336 -7.72 2.19 -16.67
CA LEU A 336 -8.63 1.84 -17.74
C LEU A 336 -9.06 3.13 -18.45
N ASP A 337 -8.20 3.59 -19.38
CA ASP A 337 -8.46 4.76 -20.21
C ASP A 337 -9.58 4.45 -21.24
N PRO A 338 -10.79 5.04 -21.10
CA PRO A 338 -11.92 4.73 -21.99
C PRO A 338 -11.64 5.05 -23.45
N ALA A 339 -10.84 6.10 -23.73
CA ALA A 339 -10.47 6.50 -25.09
C ALA A 339 -9.60 5.41 -25.74
N LYS A 340 -8.53 4.97 -25.04
CA LYS A 340 -7.66 3.89 -25.54
C LYS A 340 -8.40 2.57 -25.75
N VAL A 341 -9.33 2.23 -24.86
CA VAL A 341 -10.15 1.02 -25.00
C VAL A 341 -11.07 1.13 -26.21
N SER A 342 -11.73 2.28 -26.44
CA SER A 342 -12.58 2.52 -27.61
C SER A 342 -11.79 2.40 -28.92
N ASP A 343 -10.60 3.02 -28.99
CA ASP A 343 -9.72 2.96 -30.17
C ASP A 343 -9.25 1.51 -30.44
N ASN A 344 -8.89 0.76 -29.40
CA ASN A 344 -8.48 -0.63 -29.55
C ASN A 344 -9.61 -1.53 -30.05
N LEU A 345 -10.84 -1.31 -29.56
CA LEU A 345 -12.03 -2.01 -30.07
C LEU A 345 -12.26 -1.70 -31.55
N GLN A 346 -12.16 -0.45 -31.95
CA GLN A 346 -12.32 -0.03 -33.33
C GLN A 346 -11.25 -0.66 -34.23
N LYS A 347 -9.98 -0.64 -33.83
CA LYS A 347 -8.86 -1.25 -34.56
C LYS A 347 -8.99 -2.77 -34.71
N SER A 348 -9.61 -3.43 -33.72
CA SER A 348 -9.87 -4.87 -33.75
C SER A 348 -11.20 -5.27 -34.40
N ASN A 349 -11.92 -4.32 -35.05
CA ASN A 349 -13.25 -4.51 -35.63
C ASN A 349 -14.25 -5.13 -34.61
N ALA A 350 -14.12 -4.72 -33.35
CA ALA A 350 -14.98 -5.15 -32.25
C ALA A 350 -15.89 -4.01 -31.83
N PHE A 351 -17.14 -4.30 -31.47
CA PHE A 351 -18.10 -3.31 -31.04
C PHE A 351 -18.94 -3.83 -29.86
N ILE A 352 -19.45 -2.88 -29.07
CA ILE A 352 -20.40 -3.15 -27.99
C ILE A 352 -21.81 -3.18 -28.59
N PRO A 353 -22.62 -4.23 -28.39
CA PRO A 353 -23.98 -4.28 -28.89
C PRO A 353 -24.79 -3.04 -28.48
N ALA A 354 -25.53 -2.46 -29.41
CA ALA A 354 -26.36 -1.27 -29.25
C ALA A 354 -25.60 0.05 -28.99
N VAL A 355 -24.27 0.08 -29.14
CA VAL A 355 -23.47 1.31 -29.02
C VAL A 355 -22.66 1.52 -30.29
N ARG A 356 -22.66 2.75 -30.85
CA ARG A 356 -21.89 3.07 -32.05
C ARG A 356 -20.38 3.08 -31.73
N PRO A 357 -19.53 2.49 -32.61
CA PRO A 357 -18.07 2.56 -32.46
C PRO A 357 -17.58 4.02 -32.45
N GLY A 358 -16.51 4.26 -31.70
CA GLY A 358 -15.90 5.59 -31.53
C GLY A 358 -16.32 6.30 -30.24
N GLN A 359 -16.64 7.57 -30.31
CA GLN A 359 -16.90 8.43 -29.15
C GLN A 359 -18.08 7.98 -28.28
N GLU A 360 -19.12 7.39 -28.89
CA GLU A 360 -20.24 6.84 -28.09
C GLU A 360 -19.82 5.64 -27.26
N THR A 361 -18.92 4.79 -27.77
CA THR A 361 -18.32 3.67 -27.04
C THR A 361 -17.47 4.17 -25.88
N GLU A 362 -16.65 5.19 -26.09
CA GLU A 362 -15.87 5.87 -25.05
C GLU A 362 -16.76 6.41 -23.94
N ASN A 363 -17.81 7.15 -24.30
CA ASN A 363 -18.77 7.70 -23.34
C ASN A 363 -19.53 6.62 -22.57
N TYR A 364 -19.84 5.51 -23.22
CA TYR A 364 -20.50 4.37 -22.56
C TYR A 364 -19.56 3.71 -21.54
N ILE A 365 -18.32 3.42 -21.93
CA ILE A 365 -17.32 2.81 -21.04
C ILE A 365 -17.03 3.74 -19.86
N SER A 366 -16.86 5.05 -20.10
CA SER A 366 -16.64 6.07 -19.07
C SER A 366 -17.78 6.11 -18.04
N ARG A 367 -19.04 6.09 -18.49
CA ARG A 367 -20.21 6.03 -17.59
C ARG A 367 -20.28 4.73 -16.78
N VAL A 368 -19.94 3.60 -17.38
CA VAL A 368 -19.92 2.31 -16.69
C VAL A 368 -18.79 2.31 -15.65
N LEU A 369 -17.59 2.77 -16.06
CA LEU A 369 -16.43 2.86 -15.16
C LEU A 369 -16.73 3.77 -13.97
N PHE A 370 -17.34 4.95 -14.19
CA PHE A 370 -17.72 5.86 -13.13
C PHE A 370 -18.67 5.19 -12.10
N LYS A 371 -19.73 4.52 -12.56
CA LYS A 371 -20.69 3.85 -11.68
C LYS A 371 -20.04 2.70 -10.90
N VAL A 372 -19.22 1.90 -11.57
CA VAL A 372 -18.52 0.75 -10.95
C VAL A 372 -17.51 1.25 -9.93
N THR A 373 -16.73 2.28 -10.26
CA THR A 373 -15.76 2.89 -9.35
C THR A 373 -16.43 3.53 -8.14
N LEU A 374 -17.58 4.18 -8.31
CA LEU A 374 -18.32 4.77 -7.18
C LEU A 374 -18.72 3.69 -6.16
N ILE A 375 -19.27 2.57 -6.64
CA ILE A 375 -19.66 1.43 -5.76
C ILE A 375 -18.42 0.84 -5.10
N GLY A 376 -17.33 0.60 -5.88
CA GLY A 376 -16.08 0.04 -5.38
C GLY A 376 -15.41 0.95 -4.34
N ALA A 377 -15.34 2.26 -4.60
CA ALA A 377 -14.78 3.25 -3.68
C ALA A 377 -15.59 3.35 -2.37
N THR A 378 -16.93 3.32 -2.46
CA THR A 378 -17.80 3.32 -1.27
C THR A 378 -17.55 2.09 -0.40
N TYR A 379 -17.48 0.92 -1.03
CA TYR A 379 -17.22 -0.33 -0.32
C TYR A 379 -15.81 -0.33 0.32
N LEU A 380 -14.79 0.14 -0.42
CA LEU A 380 -13.43 0.29 0.09
C LEU A 380 -13.36 1.27 1.26
N ALA A 381 -14.05 2.40 1.16
CA ALA A 381 -14.14 3.41 2.22
C ALA A 381 -14.78 2.84 3.49
N VAL A 382 -15.87 2.07 3.36
CA VAL A 382 -16.51 1.40 4.51
C VAL A 382 -15.53 0.43 5.16
N LEU A 383 -14.84 -0.42 4.38
CA LEU A 383 -13.87 -1.37 4.92
C LEU A 383 -12.70 -0.67 5.62
N ALA A 384 -12.22 0.46 5.08
CA ALA A 384 -11.14 1.23 5.69
C ALA A 384 -11.55 1.90 7.02
N LEU A 385 -12.83 2.23 7.18
CA LEU A 385 -13.36 2.80 8.44
C LEU A 385 -13.54 1.78 9.56
N VAL A 386 -13.81 0.52 9.24
CA VAL A 386 -14.12 -0.51 10.26
C VAL A 386 -13.05 -0.57 11.35
N PRO A 387 -11.73 -0.68 11.06
CA PRO A 387 -10.70 -0.73 12.10
C PRO A 387 -10.66 0.51 12.98
N ILE A 388 -10.86 1.69 12.37
CA ILE A 388 -10.85 2.99 13.07
C ILE A 388 -12.06 3.09 14.02
N ILE A 389 -13.22 2.64 13.58
CA ILE A 389 -14.44 2.61 14.39
C ILE A 389 -14.30 1.60 15.54
N VAL A 390 -13.75 0.42 15.24
CA VAL A 390 -13.48 -0.62 16.27
C VAL A 390 -12.57 -0.07 17.36
N SER A 391 -11.49 0.61 17.00
CA SER A 391 -10.57 1.18 17.99
C SER A 391 -11.25 2.17 18.93
N LYS A 392 -12.23 2.94 18.44
CA LYS A 392 -13.00 3.89 19.25
C LYS A 392 -14.07 3.25 20.14
N ILE A 393 -14.82 2.26 19.59
CA ILE A 393 -15.90 1.58 20.32
C ILE A 393 -15.35 0.78 21.50
N PHE A 394 -14.23 0.09 21.31
CA PHE A 394 -13.63 -0.76 22.34
C PHE A 394 -12.67 0.02 23.27
N ALA A 395 -12.67 1.35 23.21
CA ALA A 395 -11.89 2.25 24.07
C ALA A 395 -10.44 1.77 24.26
N PHE A 396 -9.75 1.54 23.15
CA PHE A 396 -8.33 1.22 23.17
C PHE A 396 -7.53 2.45 23.62
N THR A 397 -6.47 2.23 24.39
CA THR A 397 -5.49 3.29 24.64
C THR A 397 -4.88 3.76 23.33
N PRO A 398 -4.35 4.99 23.21
CA PRO A 398 -3.76 5.48 21.96
C PRO A 398 -2.72 4.52 21.37
N GLN A 399 -1.92 3.87 22.21
CA GLN A 399 -0.90 2.90 21.82
C GLN A 399 -1.50 1.61 21.26
N GLU A 400 -2.53 1.05 21.91
CA GLU A 400 -3.25 -0.13 21.43
C GLU A 400 -4.05 0.19 20.17
N ALA A 401 -4.69 1.37 20.12
CA ALA A 401 -5.47 1.83 18.99
C ALA A 401 -4.60 1.93 17.72
N SER A 402 -3.37 2.44 17.82
CA SER A 402 -2.45 2.53 16.69
C SER A 402 -2.15 1.14 16.11
N VAL A 403 -1.80 0.17 16.95
CA VAL A 403 -1.49 -1.20 16.50
C VAL A 403 -2.70 -1.88 15.85
N ILE A 404 -3.89 -1.68 16.40
CA ILE A 404 -5.13 -2.32 15.90
C ILE A 404 -5.63 -1.64 14.62
N THR A 405 -5.63 -0.32 14.58
CA THR A 405 -6.05 0.44 13.39
C THR A 405 -5.12 0.17 12.21
N ILE A 406 -3.81 0.22 12.46
CA ILE A 406 -2.79 -0.06 11.46
C ILE A 406 -2.85 -1.52 11.03
N GLY A 407 -3.03 -2.47 11.96
CA GLY A 407 -3.23 -3.88 11.64
C GLY A 407 -4.47 -4.12 10.78
N GLY A 408 -5.57 -3.42 11.06
CA GLY A 408 -6.82 -3.54 10.30
C GLY A 408 -6.75 -2.97 8.90
N THR A 409 -6.24 -1.75 8.73
CA THR A 409 -6.01 -1.15 7.40
C THR A 409 -4.93 -1.90 6.63
N GLY A 410 -3.89 -2.38 7.32
CA GLY A 410 -2.86 -3.24 6.77
C GLY A 410 -3.43 -4.56 6.21
N LEU A 411 -4.39 -5.18 6.87
CA LEU A 411 -5.06 -6.38 6.37
C LEU A 411 -5.76 -6.15 5.02
N LEU A 412 -6.36 -4.96 4.78
CA LEU A 412 -6.92 -4.60 3.48
C LEU A 412 -5.85 -4.69 2.39
N ILE A 413 -4.66 -4.14 2.68
CA ILE A 413 -3.54 -4.10 1.74
C ILE A 413 -3.01 -5.52 1.50
N VAL A 414 -2.75 -6.28 2.56
CA VAL A 414 -2.23 -7.66 2.45
C VAL A 414 -3.15 -8.57 1.66
N VAL A 415 -4.45 -8.54 1.97
CA VAL A 415 -5.44 -9.38 1.28
C VAL A 415 -5.59 -8.96 -0.17
N GLY A 416 -5.62 -7.64 -0.46
CA GLY A 416 -5.69 -7.12 -1.82
C GLY A 416 -4.48 -7.54 -2.65
N VAL A 417 -3.26 -7.38 -2.12
CA VAL A 417 -2.01 -7.81 -2.77
C VAL A 417 -2.00 -9.32 -2.98
N ALA A 418 -2.43 -10.11 -1.99
CA ALA A 418 -2.50 -11.56 -2.12
C ALA A 418 -3.46 -12.00 -3.23
N VAL A 419 -4.65 -11.41 -3.31
CA VAL A 419 -5.64 -11.71 -4.36
C VAL A 419 -5.14 -11.28 -5.75
N GLU A 420 -4.51 -10.10 -5.85
CA GLU A 420 -3.93 -9.63 -7.10
C GLU A 420 -2.80 -10.55 -7.58
N THR A 421 -1.89 -10.94 -6.68
CA THR A 421 -0.78 -11.87 -6.96
C THR A 421 -1.30 -13.24 -7.40
N MET A 422 -2.35 -13.76 -6.74
CA MET A 422 -2.99 -15.01 -7.14
C MET A 422 -3.58 -14.94 -8.54
N LYS A 423 -4.25 -13.84 -8.91
CA LYS A 423 -4.77 -13.64 -10.27
C LYS A 423 -3.66 -13.59 -11.32
N GLN A 424 -2.53 -12.94 -11.02
CA GLN A 424 -1.37 -12.91 -11.91
C GLN A 424 -0.76 -14.31 -12.09
N LEU A 425 -0.68 -15.11 -11.02
CA LEU A 425 -0.24 -16.50 -11.08
C LEU A 425 -1.19 -17.37 -11.90
N GLU A 426 -2.51 -17.22 -11.74
CA GLU A 426 -3.49 -17.93 -12.55
C GLU A 426 -3.36 -17.59 -14.04
N ALA A 427 -3.15 -16.32 -14.38
CA ALA A 427 -2.96 -15.88 -15.75
C ALA A 427 -1.70 -16.51 -16.37
N GLN A 428 -0.55 -16.44 -15.68
CA GLN A 428 0.70 -17.04 -16.13
C GLN A 428 0.64 -18.57 -16.25
N ALA A 429 -0.03 -19.23 -15.30
CA ALA A 429 -0.22 -20.69 -15.35
C ALA A 429 -1.09 -21.11 -16.56
N THR A 430 -2.08 -20.30 -16.91
CA THR A 430 -2.97 -20.56 -18.04
C THR A 430 -2.26 -20.34 -19.36
N GLU A 431 -1.48 -19.26 -19.52
CA GLU A 431 -0.68 -18.98 -20.73
C GLU A 431 0.29 -20.12 -21.04
N GLN A 432 1.01 -20.63 -20.04
CA GLN A 432 1.98 -21.73 -20.23
C GLN A 432 1.30 -23.06 -20.60
N THR A 433 0.07 -23.29 -20.13
CA THR A 433 -0.68 -24.49 -20.50
C THR A 433 -1.10 -24.45 -21.98
N TYR A 434 -1.40 -23.27 -22.52
CA TYR A 434 -1.75 -23.12 -23.95
C TYR A 434 -0.54 -23.16 -24.88
N SER A 435 0.63 -22.65 -24.47
CA SER A 435 1.86 -22.74 -25.28
C SER A 435 2.36 -24.17 -25.42
N GLY A 436 2.17 -25.04 -24.43
CA GLY A 436 2.53 -26.46 -24.51
C GLY A 436 1.62 -27.33 -25.40
N PHE A 437 0.55 -26.75 -25.98
CA PHE A 437 -0.27 -27.43 -27.02
C PHE A 437 0.11 -27.06 -28.47
N ILE A 438 1.05 -26.12 -28.63
CA ILE A 438 1.47 -25.59 -29.94
C ILE A 438 2.86 -26.16 -30.34
N GLU A 439 3.60 -26.77 -29.40
CA GLU A 439 4.78 -27.61 -29.66
C GLU A 439 4.36 -29.10 -29.78
#